data_5fad12a42a593f8b9096b0bb8f4729ce
#
_entry.id   5fad12a42a593f8b9096b0bb8f4729ce
#
_cell.length_a   1.000
_cell.length_b   1.000
_cell.length_c   1.000
_cell.angle_alpha   90.00
_cell.angle_beta   90.00
_cell.angle_gamma   90.00
#
_symmetry.space_group_name_H-M   'P 1'
#
loop_
_entity.id
_entity.type
_entity.pdbx_description
1 polymer ?
#
loop_
_entity_poly.entity_id
_entity_poly.type
_entity_poly.pdbx_seq_one_letter_code
_entity_poly.pdbx_strand_id
1 'polypeptide(L)'
;MKNILLLTLSFVLTISLFAKEMQEVQPEPTRLESYTKLQKVLAAVEMLYVEDMNLSKIVDKSISGLLHELDAHSSMLNKESYKDMQVETKGEFGGLGIVIGQRDGALTIISPIDDTPAFKAGVESGDIILKIDEQSTINMTLEDAVDLMRGKVGTPISITVVRKSENKPIKIDIIRDIIKIQSVYAKTINEDILYLRISSFMDMKVASELRKYIKEHKAKTKGIILDLRNNPGGQLGQAIDTVDLFVDKGIIVSQKGRDEKDDEVFNASSSNTATDVPMVVLVNGGSASASEIVAGGLQDSKRAIVIGETTFGKGSVQRIIPITDDGSEAIKLTIAKYYLPSGRTIQAKGIIPDITVAPGEVVSRDESAFKIKESDMRNHLEEELNKVDTKKKKTKEDEKKEQDAKKIITKEQVMKDNQLKSALDILKSLIIIKG
;
A
#
# COMPACT_ATOMS: atom_id res chain seq x y z
N MET A 1 21.77 10.59 -79.73
CA MET A 1 21.56 11.67 -78.73
C MET A 1 20.54 11.28 -77.60
N LYS A 2 19.45 10.56 -77.89
CA LYS A 2 18.47 10.12 -76.80
C LYS A 2 19.04 9.15 -75.78
N ASN A 3 19.95 8.24 -76.16
CA ASN A 3 20.50 7.27 -75.23
C ASN A 3 21.59 7.79 -74.31
N ILE A 4 22.27 8.90 -74.66
CA ILE A 4 23.24 9.54 -73.78
C ILE A 4 22.52 10.39 -72.69
N LEU A 5 21.37 10.98 -73.01
CA LEU A 5 20.56 11.71 -72.07
C LEU A 5 19.94 10.84 -70.96
N LEU A 6 19.56 9.58 -71.31
CA LEU A 6 19.02 8.63 -70.35
C LEU A 6 20.11 8.10 -69.40
N LEU A 7 21.35 7.91 -69.86
CA LEU A 7 22.47 7.46 -69.01
C LEU A 7 22.90 8.55 -68.02
N THR A 8 22.93 9.82 -68.46
CA THR A 8 23.29 10.96 -67.57
C THR A 8 22.18 11.23 -66.54
N LEU A 9 20.90 11.04 -66.89
CA LEU A 9 19.80 11.20 -65.95
C LEU A 9 19.77 10.08 -64.90
N SER A 10 20.08 8.81 -65.29
CA SER A 10 20.21 7.68 -64.38
C SER A 10 21.39 7.84 -63.42
N PHE A 11 22.54 8.40 -63.87
CA PHE A 11 23.71 8.63 -63.03
C PHE A 11 23.51 9.77 -62.00
N VAL A 12 22.79 10.82 -62.37
CA VAL A 12 22.43 11.91 -61.45
C VAL A 12 21.42 11.47 -60.41
N LEU A 13 20.46 10.56 -60.79
CA LEU A 13 19.49 10.01 -59.83
C LEU A 13 20.13 9.04 -58.82
N THR A 14 21.13 8.26 -59.23
CA THR A 14 21.89 7.38 -58.32
C THR A 14 22.78 8.16 -57.36
N ILE A 15 23.41 9.24 -57.80
CA ILE A 15 24.20 10.12 -56.91
C ILE A 15 23.32 10.87 -55.92
N SER A 16 22.12 11.30 -56.30
CA SER A 16 21.16 11.92 -55.35
C SER A 16 20.54 10.95 -54.35
N LEU A 17 20.41 9.65 -54.71
CA LEU A 17 20.00 8.59 -53.78
C LEU A 17 21.12 8.26 -52.77
N PHE A 18 22.40 8.18 -53.21
CA PHE A 18 23.53 7.97 -52.33
C PHE A 18 23.83 9.21 -51.43
N ALA A 19 23.58 10.43 -51.90
CA ALA A 19 23.72 11.63 -51.06
C ALA A 19 22.65 11.77 -49.99
N LYS A 20 21.52 11.08 -50.11
CA LYS A 20 20.46 11.06 -49.10
C LYS A 20 20.71 10.08 -47.94
N GLU A 21 21.67 9.15 -48.11
CA GLU A 21 22.03 8.15 -47.09
C GLU A 21 23.26 8.56 -46.24
N MET A 22 23.97 9.63 -46.63
CA MET A 22 24.96 10.26 -45.74
C MET A 22 24.33 11.36 -44.90
N GLN A 23 23.33 11.04 -44.08
CA GLN A 23 23.08 11.80 -42.88
C GLN A 23 24.35 11.62 -42.03
N GLU A 24 25.19 12.66 -41.93
CA GLU A 24 26.26 12.70 -40.95
C GLU A 24 25.67 12.37 -39.58
N VAL A 25 25.90 11.14 -39.12
CA VAL A 25 25.68 10.76 -37.75
C VAL A 25 26.64 11.64 -36.96
N GLN A 26 26.13 12.75 -36.42
CA GLN A 26 26.91 13.62 -35.52
C GLN A 26 27.37 12.70 -34.38
N PRO A 27 28.69 12.65 -34.12
CA PRO A 27 29.19 11.82 -33.03
C PRO A 27 28.51 12.25 -31.73
N GLU A 28 28.04 11.25 -30.97
CA GLU A 28 27.44 11.54 -29.66
C GLU A 28 28.44 12.30 -28.80
N PRO A 29 28.00 13.32 -28.06
CA PRO A 29 28.90 14.12 -27.22
C PRO A 29 29.52 13.22 -26.15
N THR A 30 30.81 13.41 -25.94
CA THR A 30 31.56 12.71 -24.89
C THR A 30 30.97 12.99 -23.50
N ARG A 31 31.27 12.14 -22.53
CA ARG A 31 30.87 12.37 -21.13
C ARG A 31 31.35 13.73 -20.62
N LEU A 32 32.59 14.10 -20.95
CA LEU A 32 33.16 15.39 -20.53
C LEU A 32 32.40 16.58 -21.13
N GLU A 33 32.08 16.53 -22.41
CA GLU A 33 31.28 17.58 -23.09
C GLU A 33 29.88 17.68 -22.45
N SER A 34 29.27 16.56 -22.14
CA SER A 34 27.95 16.53 -21.48
C SER A 34 27.98 17.12 -20.07
N TYR A 35 28.97 16.79 -19.25
CA TYR A 35 29.16 17.41 -17.94
C TYR A 35 29.48 18.89 -18.03
N THR A 36 30.33 19.30 -18.99
CA THR A 36 30.65 20.70 -19.22
C THR A 36 29.43 21.53 -19.63
N LYS A 37 28.56 20.95 -20.47
CA LYS A 37 27.28 21.56 -20.84
C LYS A 37 26.39 21.80 -19.62
N LEU A 38 26.24 20.80 -18.76
CA LEU A 38 25.45 20.92 -17.54
C LEU A 38 26.01 22.00 -16.61
N GLN A 39 27.33 21.98 -16.38
CA GLN A 39 28.00 22.98 -15.55
C GLN A 39 27.79 24.42 -16.07
N LYS A 40 27.87 24.63 -17.40
CA LYS A 40 27.62 25.95 -18.00
C LYS A 40 26.19 26.43 -17.78
N VAL A 41 25.21 25.52 -17.83
CA VAL A 41 23.80 25.86 -17.57
C VAL A 41 23.61 26.25 -16.10
N LEU A 42 24.15 25.46 -15.16
CA LEU A 42 24.07 25.76 -13.72
C LEU A 42 24.70 27.13 -13.40
N ALA A 43 25.89 27.41 -13.94
CA ALA A 43 26.57 28.71 -13.76
C ALA A 43 25.77 29.88 -14.39
N ALA A 44 25.18 29.68 -15.56
CA ALA A 44 24.35 30.72 -16.18
C ALA A 44 23.09 31.00 -15.35
N VAL A 45 22.45 30.00 -14.80
CA VAL A 45 21.29 30.17 -13.90
C VAL A 45 21.72 30.92 -12.63
N GLU A 46 22.80 30.49 -11.98
CA GLU A 46 23.33 31.16 -10.78
C GLU A 46 23.65 32.64 -11.00
N MET A 47 24.22 32.97 -12.17
CA MET A 47 24.69 34.33 -12.44
C MET A 47 23.63 35.26 -13.06
N LEU A 48 22.67 34.72 -13.80
CA LEU A 48 21.81 35.51 -14.68
C LEU A 48 20.32 35.38 -14.41
N TYR A 49 19.90 34.43 -13.57
CA TYR A 49 18.48 34.27 -13.27
C TYR A 49 17.94 35.49 -12.52
N VAL A 50 16.70 35.89 -12.83
CA VAL A 50 16.12 37.14 -12.33
C VAL A 50 15.98 37.20 -10.80
N GLU A 51 15.83 36.05 -10.16
CA GLU A 51 15.77 35.93 -8.71
C GLU A 51 17.07 35.33 -8.17
N ASP A 52 17.54 35.83 -7.04
CA ASP A 52 18.75 35.34 -6.38
C ASP A 52 18.57 33.91 -5.88
N MET A 53 19.43 33.01 -6.34
CA MET A 53 19.35 31.58 -6.05
C MET A 53 20.73 30.98 -5.82
N ASN A 54 20.94 30.34 -4.68
CA ASN A 54 22.22 29.69 -4.40
C ASN A 54 22.39 28.38 -5.22
N LEU A 55 23.65 28.03 -5.46
CA LEU A 55 24.02 26.87 -6.28
C LEU A 55 23.43 25.55 -5.77
N SER A 56 23.39 25.35 -4.46
CA SER A 56 22.79 24.12 -3.88
C SER A 56 21.33 23.95 -4.32
N LYS A 57 20.51 25.00 -4.20
CA LYS A 57 19.11 25.00 -4.61
C LYS A 57 18.92 24.77 -6.11
N ILE A 58 19.86 25.31 -6.94
CA ILE A 58 19.85 25.09 -8.39
C ILE A 58 20.13 23.61 -8.68
N VAL A 59 21.11 23.02 -8.01
CA VAL A 59 21.48 21.60 -8.15
C VAL A 59 20.31 20.69 -7.74
N ASP A 60 19.67 20.95 -6.59
CA ASP A 60 18.53 20.14 -6.11
C ASP A 60 17.37 20.19 -7.11
N LYS A 61 17.06 21.38 -7.64
CA LYS A 61 16.04 21.53 -8.69
C LYS A 61 16.42 20.78 -9.98
N SER A 62 17.70 20.79 -10.34
CA SER A 62 18.20 20.09 -11.53
C SER A 62 18.10 18.56 -11.37
N ILE A 63 18.46 18.03 -10.20
CA ILE A 63 18.33 16.61 -9.86
C ILE A 63 16.85 16.22 -9.86
N SER A 64 15.99 17.00 -9.21
CA SER A 64 14.55 16.73 -9.17
C SER A 64 13.93 16.73 -10.56
N GLY A 65 14.28 17.69 -11.42
CA GLY A 65 13.84 17.73 -12.81
C GLY A 65 14.31 16.53 -13.63
N LEU A 66 15.60 16.19 -13.53
CA LEU A 66 16.17 15.01 -14.19
C LEU A 66 15.41 13.74 -13.82
N LEU A 67 15.18 13.50 -12.54
CA LEU A 67 14.52 12.29 -12.07
C LEU A 67 13.04 12.23 -12.48
N HIS A 68 12.36 13.38 -12.46
CA HIS A 68 10.96 13.48 -12.90
C HIS A 68 10.78 13.16 -14.40
N GLU A 69 11.75 13.54 -15.24
CA GLU A 69 11.73 13.27 -16.68
C GLU A 69 12.05 11.79 -17.03
N LEU A 70 12.58 10.99 -16.08
CA LEU A 70 12.85 9.57 -16.32
C LEU A 70 11.55 8.74 -16.26
N ASP A 71 10.79 8.89 -15.21
CA ASP A 71 9.53 8.16 -14.97
C ASP A 71 8.75 8.77 -13.78
N ALA A 72 7.49 8.32 -13.60
CA ALA A 72 6.60 8.84 -12.56
C ALA A 72 7.00 8.44 -11.12
N HIS A 73 8.03 7.62 -10.92
CA HIS A 73 8.38 7.01 -9.63
C HIS A 73 9.79 7.34 -9.17
N SER A 74 10.66 7.77 -10.09
CA SER A 74 12.00 8.26 -9.74
C SER A 74 11.89 9.65 -9.13
N SER A 75 12.55 9.89 -8.00
CA SER A 75 12.47 11.17 -7.28
C SER A 75 13.68 11.41 -6.38
N MET A 76 13.96 12.66 -6.07
CA MET A 76 14.89 13.03 -5.02
C MET A 76 14.19 12.91 -3.65
N LEU A 77 14.88 12.37 -2.69
CA LEU A 77 14.50 12.32 -1.28
C LEU A 77 15.43 13.29 -0.53
N ASN A 78 14.92 14.46 -0.19
CA ASN A 78 15.61 15.38 0.70
C ASN A 78 15.75 14.77 2.11
N LYS A 79 16.48 15.44 2.97
CA LYS A 79 16.79 14.97 4.33
C LYS A 79 15.55 14.56 5.12
N GLU A 80 14.47 15.31 4.99
CA GLU A 80 13.22 15.08 5.69
C GLU A 80 12.46 13.85 5.13
N SER A 81 12.18 13.85 3.84
CA SER A 81 11.50 12.74 3.15
C SER A 81 12.26 11.42 3.27
N TYR A 82 13.61 11.47 3.29
CA TYR A 82 14.42 10.27 3.46
C TYR A 82 14.35 9.74 4.90
N LYS A 83 14.38 10.65 5.88
CA LYS A 83 14.19 10.30 7.29
C LYS A 83 12.81 9.68 7.54
N ASP A 84 11.75 10.26 6.98
CA ASP A 84 10.39 9.74 7.11
C ASP A 84 10.25 8.35 6.52
N MET A 85 10.80 8.14 5.33
CA MET A 85 10.83 6.81 4.72
C MET A 85 11.59 5.79 5.58
N GLN A 86 12.70 6.18 6.21
CA GLN A 86 13.43 5.30 7.14
C GLN A 86 12.60 4.96 8.38
N VAL A 87 11.83 5.93 8.89
CA VAL A 87 10.91 5.73 10.03
C VAL A 87 9.81 4.73 9.65
N GLU A 88 9.16 4.92 8.49
CA GLU A 88 8.14 4.00 7.99
C GLU A 88 8.68 2.58 7.82
N THR A 89 9.91 2.46 7.30
CA THR A 89 10.57 1.17 7.11
C THR A 89 10.87 0.45 8.44
N LYS A 90 11.20 1.21 9.50
CA LYS A 90 11.41 0.64 10.84
C LYS A 90 10.09 0.23 11.51
N GLY A 91 8.96 0.74 11.05
CA GLY A 91 7.64 0.48 11.61
C GLY A 91 7.42 1.10 12.98
N GLU A 92 8.27 2.07 13.39
CA GLU A 92 8.13 2.77 14.67
C GLU A 92 8.79 4.17 14.64
N PHE A 93 8.23 5.12 15.36
CA PHE A 93 8.77 6.47 15.49
C PHE A 93 8.46 7.08 16.87
N GLY A 94 9.26 8.07 17.27
CA GLY A 94 8.98 8.85 18.48
C GLY A 94 7.93 9.92 18.21
N GLY A 95 6.83 9.91 18.96
CA GLY A 95 5.73 10.84 18.76
C GLY A 95 4.61 10.72 19.80
N LEU A 96 3.44 11.20 19.46
CA LEU A 96 2.26 11.27 20.33
C LEU A 96 1.30 10.10 20.14
N GLY A 97 1.24 9.53 18.92
CA GLY A 97 0.28 8.48 18.56
C GLY A 97 -1.12 9.04 18.25
N ILE A 98 -1.19 10.02 17.36
CA ILE A 98 -2.45 10.58 16.86
C ILE A 98 -2.50 10.55 15.34
N VAL A 99 -3.69 10.36 14.81
CA VAL A 99 -4.00 10.57 13.39
C VAL A 99 -4.60 11.95 13.25
N ILE A 100 -3.99 12.81 12.45
CA ILE A 100 -4.46 14.17 12.21
C ILE A 100 -4.84 14.37 10.74
N GLY A 101 -5.68 15.34 10.49
CA GLY A 101 -6.09 15.77 9.16
C GLY A 101 -6.50 17.23 9.16
N GLN A 102 -6.76 17.78 7.99
CA GLN A 102 -7.29 19.13 7.84
C GLN A 102 -8.80 19.05 7.60
N ARG A 103 -9.57 19.76 8.44
CA ARG A 103 -11.03 19.86 8.33
C ARG A 103 -11.43 21.33 8.43
N ASP A 104 -12.14 21.83 7.45
CA ASP A 104 -12.58 23.23 7.37
C ASP A 104 -11.44 24.24 7.57
N GLY A 105 -10.25 23.92 7.04
CA GLY A 105 -9.04 24.73 7.14
C GLY A 105 -8.30 24.64 8.49
N ALA A 106 -8.78 23.84 9.45
CA ALA A 106 -8.15 23.64 10.75
C ALA A 106 -7.54 22.25 10.91
N LEU A 107 -6.40 22.16 11.59
CA LEU A 107 -5.78 20.91 11.97
C LEU A 107 -6.64 20.21 13.04
N THR A 108 -7.15 19.03 12.70
CA THR A 108 -8.10 18.29 13.53
C THR A 108 -7.58 16.89 13.82
N ILE A 109 -7.72 16.44 15.05
CA ILE A 109 -7.42 15.08 15.45
C ILE A 109 -8.54 14.17 14.95
N ILE A 110 -8.22 13.28 14.01
CA ILE A 110 -9.16 12.28 13.50
C ILE A 110 -9.38 11.20 14.56
N SER A 111 -8.28 10.70 15.14
CA SER A 111 -8.33 9.77 16.27
C SER A 111 -6.98 9.68 16.98
N PRO A 112 -6.95 9.54 18.31
CA PRO A 112 -5.78 9.00 18.98
C PRO A 112 -5.66 7.50 18.66
N ILE A 113 -4.42 6.99 18.67
CA ILE A 113 -4.13 5.56 18.53
C ILE A 113 -4.19 4.94 19.94
N ASP A 114 -4.91 3.83 20.08
CA ASP A 114 -5.06 3.11 21.36
C ASP A 114 -3.68 2.83 22.01
N ASP A 115 -3.62 2.95 23.32
CA ASP A 115 -2.44 2.69 24.18
C ASP A 115 -1.23 3.64 23.97
N THR A 116 -1.34 4.67 23.15
CA THR A 116 -0.30 5.66 22.90
C THR A 116 -0.29 6.80 23.94
N PRO A 117 0.77 7.63 23.98
CA PRO A 117 0.84 8.78 24.88
C PRO A 117 -0.34 9.73 24.78
N ALA A 118 -0.77 10.07 23.57
CA ALA A 118 -1.90 10.97 23.37
C ALA A 118 -3.22 10.37 23.89
N PHE A 119 -3.45 9.07 23.63
CA PHE A 119 -4.62 8.37 24.17
C PHE A 119 -4.64 8.40 25.70
N LYS A 120 -3.51 8.11 26.35
CA LYS A 120 -3.36 8.14 27.81
C LYS A 120 -3.51 9.55 28.40
N ALA A 121 -3.12 10.57 27.64
CA ALA A 121 -3.27 11.97 28.03
C ALA A 121 -4.70 12.52 27.82
N GLY A 122 -5.64 11.72 27.31
CA GLY A 122 -7.03 12.11 27.14
C GLY A 122 -7.31 12.96 25.89
N VAL A 123 -6.50 12.80 24.83
CA VAL A 123 -6.79 13.37 23.51
C VAL A 123 -8.00 12.63 22.90
N GLU A 124 -8.92 13.37 22.29
CA GLU A 124 -10.16 12.82 21.72
C GLU A 124 -10.28 13.08 20.22
N SER A 125 -11.04 12.22 19.55
CA SER A 125 -11.43 12.41 18.16
C SER A 125 -12.27 13.66 17.98
N GLY A 126 -11.93 14.51 16.99
CA GLY A 126 -12.60 15.78 16.74
C GLY A 126 -11.99 16.98 17.47
N ASP A 127 -10.97 16.80 18.32
CA ASP A 127 -10.21 17.90 18.90
C ASP A 127 -9.55 18.73 17.78
N ILE A 128 -9.73 20.06 17.82
CA ILE A 128 -9.08 20.99 16.88
C ILE A 128 -7.82 21.52 17.55
N ILE A 129 -6.66 21.34 16.91
CA ILE A 129 -5.38 21.76 17.45
C ILE A 129 -5.19 23.26 17.17
N LEU A 130 -5.08 24.09 18.21
CA LEU A 130 -4.80 25.52 18.12
C LEU A 130 -3.31 25.84 18.20
N LYS A 131 -2.59 25.10 19.04
CA LYS A 131 -1.15 25.28 19.24
C LYS A 131 -0.46 23.94 19.43
N ILE A 132 0.80 23.91 18.99
CA ILE A 132 1.77 22.85 19.30
C ILE A 132 2.93 23.55 20.00
N ASP A 133 3.17 23.23 21.27
CA ASP A 133 3.98 24.03 22.19
C ASP A 133 3.51 25.49 22.16
N GLU A 134 4.39 26.45 21.89
CA GLU A 134 4.04 27.88 21.77
C GLU A 134 3.67 28.31 20.33
N GLN A 135 3.73 27.40 19.35
CA GLN A 135 3.48 27.72 17.94
C GLN A 135 2.00 27.57 17.59
N SER A 136 1.43 28.62 16.96
CA SER A 136 0.05 28.59 16.45
C SER A 136 -0.05 27.70 15.22
N THR A 137 -1.11 26.91 15.12
CA THR A 137 -1.41 26.07 13.96
C THR A 137 -2.14 26.79 12.83
N ILE A 138 -2.42 28.09 12.98
CA ILE A 138 -3.04 28.91 11.92
C ILE A 138 -2.07 28.99 10.75
N ASN A 139 -2.53 28.61 9.54
CA ASN A 139 -1.75 28.53 8.31
C ASN A 139 -0.60 27.50 8.33
N MET A 140 -0.53 26.64 9.33
CA MET A 140 0.41 25.54 9.39
C MET A 140 -0.06 24.40 8.46
N THR A 141 0.86 23.82 7.70
CA THR A 141 0.54 22.63 6.90
C THR A 141 0.39 21.41 7.79
N LEU A 142 -0.21 20.35 7.25
CA LEU A 142 -0.31 19.06 7.96
C LEU A 142 1.10 18.51 8.25
N GLU A 143 2.02 18.67 7.30
CA GLU A 143 3.41 18.21 7.38
C GLU A 143 4.17 18.95 8.48
N ASP A 144 4.12 20.28 8.51
CA ASP A 144 4.74 21.08 9.59
C ASP A 144 4.25 20.64 10.99
N ALA A 145 2.95 20.38 11.11
CA ALA A 145 2.38 19.93 12.38
C ALA A 145 2.87 18.52 12.77
N VAL A 146 2.97 17.60 11.83
CA VAL A 146 3.52 16.25 12.04
C VAL A 146 4.96 16.34 12.52
N ASP A 147 5.79 17.18 11.89
CA ASP A 147 7.20 17.34 12.25
C ASP A 147 7.39 17.90 13.64
N LEU A 148 6.59 18.89 14.01
CA LEU A 148 6.61 19.43 15.39
C LEU A 148 6.18 18.40 16.43
N MET A 149 5.20 17.54 16.10
CA MET A 149 4.68 16.53 17.02
C MET A 149 5.58 15.29 17.11
N ARG A 150 6.32 14.96 16.07
CA ARG A 150 7.39 13.94 16.11
C ARG A 150 8.58 14.45 16.94
N GLY A 151 9.41 13.56 17.40
CA GLY A 151 10.64 13.89 18.10
C GLY A 151 11.23 12.75 18.91
N LYS A 152 12.28 13.07 19.66
CA LYS A 152 12.99 12.08 20.46
C LYS A 152 12.09 11.54 21.57
N VAL A 153 12.05 10.21 21.70
CA VAL A 153 11.35 9.51 22.79
C VAL A 153 11.80 10.06 24.15
N GLY A 154 10.83 10.23 25.06
CA GLY A 154 11.04 10.80 26.40
C GLY A 154 11.06 12.31 26.46
N THR A 155 10.93 13.03 25.34
CA THR A 155 10.86 14.50 25.35
C THR A 155 9.40 14.99 25.54
N PRO A 156 9.17 16.07 26.33
CA PRO A 156 7.84 16.64 26.51
C PRO A 156 7.42 17.46 25.30
N ILE A 157 6.10 17.54 25.11
CA ILE A 157 5.43 18.44 24.17
C ILE A 157 4.06 18.79 24.73
N SER A 158 3.55 19.97 24.41
CA SER A 158 2.18 20.34 24.75
C SER A 158 1.36 20.63 23.49
N ILE A 159 0.12 20.20 23.46
CA ILE A 159 -0.86 20.62 22.46
C ILE A 159 -2.01 21.37 23.14
N THR A 160 -2.45 22.46 22.51
CA THR A 160 -3.66 23.18 22.95
C THR A 160 -4.76 22.88 21.96
N VAL A 161 -5.85 22.31 22.44
CA VAL A 161 -6.98 21.89 21.61
C VAL A 161 -8.29 22.58 21.98
N VAL A 162 -9.19 22.72 21.02
CA VAL A 162 -10.60 23.05 21.23
C VAL A 162 -11.42 21.80 21.07
N ARG A 163 -12.17 21.46 22.08
CA ARG A 163 -13.08 20.30 22.13
C ARG A 163 -14.52 20.79 22.19
N LYS A 164 -15.38 20.19 21.38
CA LYS A 164 -16.78 20.59 21.23
C LYS A 164 -17.56 20.54 22.56
N SER A 165 -17.19 19.65 23.47
CA SER A 165 -17.80 19.50 24.81
C SER A 165 -17.33 20.52 25.82
N GLU A 166 -16.29 21.31 25.54
CA GLU A 166 -15.63 22.21 26.47
C GLU A 166 -15.77 23.67 26.05
N ASN A 167 -15.93 24.56 27.03
CA ASN A 167 -16.10 26.00 26.78
C ASN A 167 -14.80 26.78 26.66
N LYS A 168 -13.66 26.14 26.93
CA LYS A 168 -12.32 26.75 26.88
C LYS A 168 -11.33 25.81 26.24
N PRO A 169 -10.26 26.35 25.56
CA PRO A 169 -9.18 25.53 25.10
C PRO A 169 -8.53 24.71 26.23
N ILE A 170 -8.17 23.48 25.91
CA ILE A 170 -7.53 22.54 26.84
C ILE A 170 -6.06 22.42 26.44
N LYS A 171 -5.15 22.66 27.40
CA LYS A 171 -3.73 22.35 27.24
C LYS A 171 -3.49 20.91 27.69
N ILE A 172 -2.88 20.08 26.82
CA ILE A 172 -2.58 18.67 27.08
C ILE A 172 -1.08 18.50 26.98
N ASP A 173 -0.42 18.17 28.09
CA ASP A 173 1.00 17.88 28.13
C ASP A 173 1.23 16.37 27.90
N ILE A 174 2.12 16.04 26.99
CA ILE A 174 2.35 14.67 26.53
C ILE A 174 3.87 14.42 26.50
N ILE A 175 4.30 13.23 26.91
CA ILE A 175 5.68 12.79 26.74
C ILE A 175 5.73 11.89 25.50
N ARG A 176 6.57 12.22 24.53
CA ARG A 176 6.74 11.41 23.32
C ARG A 176 7.23 10.01 23.67
N ASP A 177 6.64 9.02 23.05
CA ASP A 177 7.04 7.61 23.21
C ASP A 177 7.15 6.93 21.85
N ILE A 178 7.60 5.68 21.83
CA ILE A 178 7.65 4.87 20.62
C ILE A 178 6.22 4.57 20.15
N ILE A 179 5.88 5.09 19.00
CA ILE A 179 4.61 4.78 18.32
C ILE A 179 4.88 3.67 17.29
N LYS A 180 4.25 2.53 17.49
CA LYS A 180 4.33 1.41 16.54
C LYS A 180 3.32 1.62 15.44
N ILE A 181 3.78 1.53 14.20
CA ILE A 181 2.90 1.56 13.02
C ILE A 181 2.37 0.13 12.88
N GLN A 182 1.06 -0.04 13.09
CA GLN A 182 0.44 -1.34 12.86
C GLN A 182 0.16 -1.51 11.36
N SER A 183 0.88 -2.42 10.72
CA SER A 183 0.71 -2.74 9.30
C SER A 183 -0.15 -3.98 9.07
N VAL A 184 -0.28 -4.86 10.06
CA VAL A 184 -1.06 -6.10 9.97
C VAL A 184 -2.15 -6.12 11.03
N TYR A 185 -3.38 -6.39 10.60
CA TYR A 185 -4.55 -6.52 11.46
C TYR A 185 -5.14 -7.91 11.30
N ALA A 186 -5.47 -8.55 12.41
CA ALA A 186 -6.11 -9.86 12.45
C ALA A 186 -7.45 -9.79 13.17
N LYS A 187 -8.50 -10.32 12.55
CA LYS A 187 -9.83 -10.48 13.11
C LYS A 187 -10.40 -11.83 12.73
N THR A 188 -11.45 -12.27 13.41
CA THR A 188 -12.17 -13.49 13.03
C THR A 188 -13.57 -13.15 12.53
N ILE A 189 -14.08 -13.97 11.59
CA ILE A 189 -15.47 -13.96 11.14
C ILE A 189 -16.03 -15.34 11.45
N ASN A 190 -17.17 -15.39 12.15
CA ASN A 190 -17.84 -16.64 12.55
C ASN A 190 -16.91 -17.67 13.27
N GLU A 191 -15.89 -17.21 13.99
CA GLU A 191 -14.91 -18.00 14.75
C GLU A 191 -13.96 -18.89 13.93
N ASP A 192 -14.27 -19.24 12.69
CA ASP A 192 -13.52 -20.19 11.86
C ASP A 192 -12.91 -19.59 10.59
N ILE A 193 -13.16 -18.32 10.29
CA ILE A 193 -12.54 -17.58 9.20
C ILE A 193 -11.59 -16.53 9.78
N LEU A 194 -10.32 -16.61 9.42
CA LEU A 194 -9.31 -15.62 9.79
C LEU A 194 -9.27 -14.50 8.72
N TYR A 195 -9.60 -13.30 9.13
CA TYR A 195 -9.45 -12.09 8.31
C TYR A 195 -8.13 -11.41 8.66
N LEU A 196 -7.27 -11.28 7.67
CA LEU A 196 -5.97 -10.61 7.76
C LEU A 196 -5.99 -9.40 6.83
N ARG A 197 -5.71 -8.21 7.36
CA ARG A 197 -5.55 -7.01 6.56
C ARG A 197 -4.11 -6.52 6.64
N ILE A 198 -3.52 -6.22 5.50
CA ILE A 198 -2.22 -5.55 5.40
C ILE A 198 -2.48 -4.15 4.85
N SER A 199 -2.16 -3.12 5.63
CA SER A 199 -2.33 -1.72 5.22
C SER A 199 -1.12 -1.17 4.47
N SER A 200 0.08 -1.71 4.72
CA SER A 200 1.34 -1.32 4.08
C SER A 200 2.37 -2.44 4.19
N PHE A 201 3.24 -2.54 3.20
CA PHE A 201 4.43 -3.42 3.22
C PHE A 201 5.72 -2.68 3.58
N MET A 202 5.64 -1.43 4.05
CA MET A 202 6.83 -0.67 4.45
C MET A 202 7.47 -1.24 5.71
N ASP A 203 6.69 -1.70 6.69
CA ASP A 203 7.18 -2.33 7.92
C ASP A 203 7.84 -3.68 7.62
N MET A 204 9.07 -3.85 8.09
CA MET A 204 9.85 -5.08 7.90
C MET A 204 9.36 -6.28 8.73
N LYS A 205 8.31 -6.11 9.52
CA LYS A 205 7.72 -7.16 10.38
C LYS A 205 6.45 -7.78 9.80
N VAL A 206 5.96 -7.31 8.63
CA VAL A 206 4.67 -7.75 8.05
C VAL A 206 4.54 -9.27 7.96
N ALA A 207 5.50 -9.95 7.31
CA ALA A 207 5.45 -11.39 7.14
C ALA A 207 5.54 -12.16 8.47
N SER A 208 6.36 -11.67 9.40
CA SER A 208 6.50 -12.28 10.74
C SER A 208 5.23 -12.13 11.59
N GLU A 209 4.55 -10.99 11.51
CA GLU A 209 3.27 -10.76 12.17
C GLU A 209 2.16 -11.62 11.57
N LEU A 210 2.09 -11.73 10.24
CA LEU A 210 1.17 -12.66 9.58
C LEU A 210 1.38 -14.09 10.06
N ARG A 211 2.63 -14.56 10.06
CA ARG A 211 2.99 -15.90 10.57
C ARG A 211 2.52 -16.11 12.00
N LYS A 212 2.72 -15.12 12.86
CA LYS A 212 2.26 -15.14 14.25
C LYS A 212 0.75 -15.30 14.33
N TYR A 213 -0.02 -14.45 13.65
CA TYR A 213 -1.48 -14.53 13.67
C TYR A 213 -2.03 -15.83 13.09
N ILE A 214 -1.45 -16.34 11.99
CA ILE A 214 -1.82 -17.63 11.42
C ILE A 214 -1.58 -18.76 12.45
N LYS A 215 -0.43 -18.75 13.13
CA LYS A 215 -0.10 -19.74 14.15
C LYS A 215 -1.04 -19.69 15.36
N GLU A 216 -1.37 -18.49 15.84
CA GLU A 216 -2.26 -18.28 16.98
C GLU A 216 -3.69 -18.80 16.71
N HIS A 217 -4.14 -18.71 15.47
CA HIS A 217 -5.51 -19.10 15.08
C HIS A 217 -5.59 -20.46 14.38
N LYS A 218 -4.48 -21.15 14.17
CA LYS A 218 -4.36 -22.38 13.35
C LYS A 218 -5.40 -23.45 13.71
N ALA A 219 -5.66 -23.67 15.00
CA ALA A 219 -6.54 -24.76 15.46
C ALA A 219 -8.02 -24.58 15.06
N LYS A 220 -8.47 -23.34 14.84
CA LYS A 220 -9.87 -23.01 14.54
C LYS A 220 -10.09 -22.56 13.08
N THR A 221 -9.03 -22.11 12.41
CA THR A 221 -9.14 -21.49 11.08
C THR A 221 -9.38 -22.54 10.01
N LYS A 222 -10.51 -22.43 9.31
CA LYS A 222 -10.86 -23.21 8.13
C LYS A 222 -10.60 -22.49 6.82
N GLY A 223 -10.45 -21.17 6.85
CA GLY A 223 -10.17 -20.37 5.67
C GLY A 223 -9.65 -18.98 6.03
N ILE A 224 -9.00 -18.31 5.06
CA ILE A 224 -8.38 -17.00 5.23
C ILE A 224 -8.93 -16.03 4.19
N ILE A 225 -9.27 -14.80 4.63
CA ILE A 225 -9.45 -13.64 3.77
C ILE A 225 -8.27 -12.72 4.00
N LEU A 226 -7.46 -12.49 2.95
CA LEU A 226 -6.35 -11.53 2.96
C LEU A 226 -6.80 -10.25 2.28
N ASP A 227 -6.91 -9.15 3.03
CA ASP A 227 -7.35 -7.85 2.53
C ASP A 227 -6.14 -6.94 2.24
N LEU A 228 -5.92 -6.66 0.97
CA LEU A 228 -4.87 -5.78 0.44
C LEU A 228 -5.46 -4.48 -0.13
N ARG A 229 -6.73 -4.21 0.07
CA ARG A 229 -7.38 -2.98 -0.43
C ARG A 229 -6.75 -1.75 0.20
N ASN A 230 -6.53 -0.71 -0.64
CA ASN A 230 -5.88 0.55 -0.26
C ASN A 230 -4.46 0.37 0.34
N ASN A 231 -3.76 -0.69 -0.05
CA ASN A 231 -2.36 -0.92 0.34
C ASN A 231 -1.43 -0.49 -0.81
N PRO A 232 -0.68 0.62 -0.68
CA PRO A 232 0.15 1.17 -1.77
C PRO A 232 1.41 0.34 -2.05
N GLY A 233 1.64 -0.74 -1.30
CA GLY A 233 2.83 -1.57 -1.39
C GLY A 233 3.86 -1.29 -0.30
N GLY A 234 5.14 -1.38 -0.64
CA GLY A 234 6.28 -1.20 0.25
C GLY A 234 7.46 -2.09 -0.12
N GLN A 235 8.07 -2.74 0.87
CA GLN A 235 9.28 -3.56 0.73
C GLN A 235 9.04 -4.83 -0.09
N LEU A 236 9.86 -5.04 -1.13
CA LEU A 236 9.80 -6.25 -1.96
C LEU A 236 9.99 -7.52 -1.12
N GLY A 237 10.95 -7.53 -0.21
CA GLY A 237 11.20 -8.68 0.67
C GLY A 237 9.96 -9.09 1.46
N GLN A 238 9.21 -8.13 2.00
CA GLN A 238 7.98 -8.42 2.74
C GLN A 238 6.87 -9.01 1.86
N ALA A 239 6.78 -8.59 0.58
CA ALA A 239 5.85 -9.21 -0.37
C ALA A 239 6.24 -10.64 -0.69
N ILE A 240 7.53 -10.90 -0.95
CA ILE A 240 8.08 -12.23 -1.21
C ILE A 240 7.81 -13.15 0.00
N ASP A 241 8.22 -12.73 1.19
CA ASP A 241 8.02 -13.50 2.43
C ASP A 241 6.54 -13.77 2.70
N THR A 242 5.66 -12.82 2.36
CA THR A 242 4.20 -12.99 2.50
C THR A 242 3.67 -14.08 1.56
N VAL A 243 4.06 -14.09 0.29
CA VAL A 243 3.64 -15.15 -0.65
C VAL A 243 4.19 -16.50 -0.20
N ASP A 244 5.43 -16.54 0.27
CA ASP A 244 6.12 -17.75 0.73
C ASP A 244 5.45 -18.38 1.99
N LEU A 245 4.68 -17.60 2.75
CA LEU A 245 3.82 -18.14 3.82
C LEU A 245 2.69 -19.07 3.33
N PHE A 246 2.33 -18.97 2.06
CA PHE A 246 1.14 -19.63 1.51
C PHE A 246 1.42 -20.54 0.31
N VAL A 247 2.59 -20.43 -0.31
CA VAL A 247 2.97 -21.18 -1.52
C VAL A 247 4.14 -22.10 -1.21
N ASP A 248 4.02 -23.39 -1.54
CA ASP A 248 5.04 -24.39 -1.21
C ASP A 248 6.26 -24.36 -2.13
N LYS A 249 6.05 -24.03 -3.42
CA LYS A 249 7.11 -24.11 -4.45
C LYS A 249 6.76 -23.30 -5.69
N GLY A 250 7.78 -22.99 -6.45
CA GLY A 250 7.67 -22.26 -7.70
C GLY A 250 8.11 -20.81 -7.56
N ILE A 251 8.08 -20.09 -8.65
CA ILE A 251 8.44 -18.67 -8.69
C ILE A 251 7.37 -17.86 -7.97
N ILE A 252 7.80 -16.93 -7.11
CA ILE A 252 6.95 -15.92 -6.49
C ILE A 252 6.89 -14.69 -7.39
N VAL A 253 8.06 -14.17 -7.77
CA VAL A 253 8.24 -13.00 -8.62
C VAL A 253 9.63 -13.04 -9.22
N SER A 254 9.81 -12.47 -10.40
CA SER A 254 11.13 -12.15 -10.94
C SER A 254 11.23 -10.65 -11.23
N GLN A 255 12.44 -10.12 -11.12
CA GLN A 255 12.75 -8.77 -11.57
C GLN A 255 13.76 -8.81 -12.71
N LYS A 256 13.61 -7.91 -13.68
CA LYS A 256 14.55 -7.75 -14.79
C LYS A 256 15.06 -6.33 -14.80
N GLY A 257 16.37 -6.20 -14.68
CA GLY A 257 17.08 -4.95 -14.68
C GLY A 257 17.44 -4.47 -16.09
N ARG A 258 18.40 -3.54 -16.14
CA ARG A 258 18.96 -3.02 -17.39
C ARG A 258 19.82 -4.07 -18.11
N ASP A 259 20.62 -4.80 -17.36
CA ASP A 259 21.50 -5.87 -17.81
C ASP A 259 20.99 -7.21 -17.26
N GLU A 260 21.16 -8.31 -18.01
CA GLU A 260 20.73 -9.66 -17.58
C GLU A 260 21.35 -10.11 -16.23
N LYS A 261 22.54 -9.58 -15.88
CA LYS A 261 23.17 -9.83 -14.57
C LYS A 261 22.43 -9.24 -13.39
N ASP A 262 21.51 -8.29 -13.64
CA ASP A 262 20.67 -7.64 -12.63
C ASP A 262 19.29 -8.34 -12.51
N ASP A 263 19.09 -9.42 -13.26
CA ASP A 263 17.88 -10.23 -13.18
C ASP A 263 17.91 -11.09 -11.92
N GLU A 264 16.83 -11.09 -11.19
CA GLU A 264 16.67 -11.92 -9.99
C GLU A 264 15.34 -12.68 -10.04
N VAL A 265 15.36 -13.93 -9.55
CA VAL A 265 14.18 -14.79 -9.44
C VAL A 265 14.03 -15.26 -8.02
N PHE A 266 12.87 -14.97 -7.45
CA PHE A 266 12.53 -15.35 -6.08
C PHE A 266 11.57 -16.53 -6.08
N ASN A 267 11.93 -17.58 -5.36
CA ASN A 267 11.18 -18.84 -5.31
C ASN A 267 10.61 -19.09 -3.93
N ALA A 268 9.47 -19.75 -3.89
CA ALA A 268 8.84 -20.21 -2.67
C ALA A 268 9.53 -21.46 -2.11
N SER A 269 9.47 -21.61 -0.78
CA SER A 269 10.01 -22.76 -0.07
C SER A 269 8.95 -23.38 0.86
N SER A 270 8.72 -24.69 0.72
CA SER A 270 7.78 -25.42 1.55
C SER A 270 8.07 -25.36 3.06
N SER A 271 9.33 -25.09 3.44
CA SER A 271 9.71 -24.89 4.85
C SER A 271 9.08 -23.64 5.47
N ASN A 272 8.69 -22.68 4.64
CA ASN A 272 8.13 -21.41 5.06
C ASN A 272 6.59 -21.40 5.05
N THR A 273 5.96 -22.36 4.39
CA THR A 273 4.49 -22.44 4.32
C THR A 273 3.88 -22.56 5.71
N ALA A 274 3.02 -21.62 6.06
CA ALA A 274 2.37 -21.54 7.36
C ALA A 274 1.02 -22.28 7.39
N THR A 275 0.32 -22.30 6.23
CA THR A 275 -1.02 -22.91 6.12
C THR A 275 -1.40 -23.18 4.66
N ASP A 276 -2.24 -24.19 4.46
CA ASP A 276 -2.82 -24.61 3.19
C ASP A 276 -4.35 -24.47 3.12
N VAL A 277 -4.98 -23.88 4.15
CA VAL A 277 -6.44 -23.68 4.17
C VAL A 277 -6.89 -22.81 2.98
N PRO A 278 -8.14 -22.98 2.49
CA PRO A 278 -8.69 -22.15 1.43
C PRO A 278 -8.49 -20.64 1.68
N MET A 279 -8.22 -19.88 0.64
CA MET A 279 -7.89 -18.45 0.75
C MET A 279 -8.55 -17.63 -0.34
N VAL A 280 -8.98 -16.43 0.02
CA VAL A 280 -9.43 -15.37 -0.88
C VAL A 280 -8.63 -14.10 -0.60
N VAL A 281 -8.25 -13.39 -1.65
CA VAL A 281 -7.55 -12.10 -1.58
C VAL A 281 -8.47 -10.98 -2.05
N LEU A 282 -8.61 -9.93 -1.26
CA LEU A 282 -9.34 -8.71 -1.61
C LEU A 282 -8.39 -7.64 -2.12
N VAL A 283 -8.71 -7.05 -3.27
CA VAL A 283 -7.94 -5.98 -3.90
C VAL A 283 -8.84 -4.86 -4.42
N ASN A 284 -8.28 -3.66 -4.63
CA ASN A 284 -8.93 -2.54 -5.30
C ASN A 284 -7.92 -1.65 -6.03
N GLY A 285 -8.37 -0.57 -6.66
CA GLY A 285 -7.50 0.40 -7.35
C GLY A 285 -6.42 1.05 -6.49
N GLY A 286 -6.54 1.00 -5.16
CA GLY A 286 -5.51 1.45 -4.21
C GLY A 286 -4.47 0.37 -3.84
N SER A 287 -4.64 -0.87 -4.33
CA SER A 287 -3.65 -1.95 -4.16
C SER A 287 -2.54 -1.78 -5.20
N ALA A 288 -1.29 -1.56 -4.78
CA ALA A 288 -0.18 -1.25 -5.69
C ALA A 288 1.12 -1.99 -5.35
N SER A 289 2.02 -2.17 -6.34
CA SER A 289 3.41 -2.63 -6.16
C SER A 289 3.51 -3.96 -5.38
N ALA A 290 4.06 -3.96 -4.16
CA ALA A 290 4.18 -5.15 -3.30
C ALA A 290 2.83 -5.87 -3.09
N SER A 291 1.72 -5.14 -2.97
CA SER A 291 0.38 -5.72 -2.88
C SER A 291 -0.01 -6.47 -4.16
N GLU A 292 0.41 -5.97 -5.32
CA GLU A 292 0.17 -6.60 -6.62
C GLU A 292 1.03 -7.85 -6.81
N ILE A 293 2.26 -7.85 -6.27
CA ILE A 293 3.13 -9.03 -6.23
C ILE A 293 2.46 -10.13 -5.40
N VAL A 294 1.94 -9.79 -4.21
CA VAL A 294 1.25 -10.75 -3.35
C VAL A 294 -0.03 -11.27 -4.00
N ALA A 295 -0.90 -10.39 -4.47
CA ALA A 295 -2.14 -10.79 -5.13
C ALA A 295 -1.88 -11.63 -6.39
N GLY A 296 -0.98 -11.17 -7.28
CA GLY A 296 -0.65 -11.84 -8.51
C GLY A 296 0.13 -13.15 -8.32
N GLY A 297 1.05 -13.19 -7.34
CA GLY A 297 1.78 -14.40 -6.97
C GLY A 297 0.85 -15.49 -6.45
N LEU A 298 -0.10 -15.15 -5.57
CA LEU A 298 -1.12 -16.08 -5.06
C LEU A 298 -2.13 -16.50 -6.14
N GLN A 299 -2.48 -15.60 -7.07
CA GLN A 299 -3.37 -15.88 -8.20
C GLN A 299 -2.71 -16.84 -9.19
N ASP A 300 -1.50 -16.53 -9.66
CA ASP A 300 -0.79 -17.32 -10.67
C ASP A 300 -0.42 -18.71 -10.16
N SER A 301 -0.06 -18.84 -8.88
CA SER A 301 0.18 -20.13 -8.21
C SER A 301 -1.09 -20.92 -7.91
N LYS A 302 -2.28 -20.40 -8.24
CA LYS A 302 -3.59 -21.00 -7.93
C LYS A 302 -3.82 -21.23 -6.43
N ARG A 303 -3.14 -20.45 -5.59
CA ARG A 303 -3.23 -20.56 -4.13
C ARG A 303 -4.46 -19.86 -3.58
N ALA A 304 -4.89 -18.78 -4.20
CA ALA A 304 -6.04 -17.98 -3.77
C ALA A 304 -6.87 -17.50 -4.97
N ILE A 305 -8.15 -17.22 -4.74
CA ILE A 305 -9.02 -16.47 -5.64
C ILE A 305 -8.89 -14.99 -5.30
N VAL A 306 -8.59 -14.15 -6.29
CA VAL A 306 -8.50 -12.70 -6.14
C VAL A 306 -9.84 -12.05 -6.49
N ILE A 307 -10.36 -11.20 -5.61
CA ILE A 307 -11.69 -10.59 -5.71
C ILE A 307 -11.60 -9.08 -5.51
N GLY A 308 -12.43 -8.33 -6.19
CA GLY A 308 -12.56 -6.88 -6.02
C GLY A 308 -12.45 -6.11 -7.32
N GLU A 309 -11.60 -5.11 -7.37
CA GLU A 309 -11.39 -4.26 -8.55
C GLU A 309 -9.96 -4.43 -9.07
N THR A 310 -9.74 -4.09 -10.34
CA THR A 310 -8.39 -4.07 -10.94
C THR A 310 -7.47 -3.16 -10.12
N THR A 311 -6.27 -3.64 -9.84
CA THR A 311 -5.28 -2.92 -9.03
C THR A 311 -4.59 -1.80 -9.82
N PHE A 312 -3.74 -1.02 -9.17
CA PHE A 312 -3.13 0.20 -9.69
C PHE A 312 -2.26 0.00 -10.94
N GLY A 313 -1.44 -1.06 -10.97
CA GLY A 313 -0.57 -1.34 -12.12
C GLY A 313 0.86 -0.82 -11.99
N LYS A 314 1.46 -0.82 -10.79
CA LYS A 314 2.85 -0.44 -10.58
C LYS A 314 3.77 -1.66 -10.63
N GLY A 315 4.39 -1.91 -11.79
CA GLY A 315 5.30 -3.02 -12.04
C GLY A 315 6.79 -2.64 -12.03
N SER A 316 7.18 -1.49 -11.49
CA SER A 316 8.56 -1.00 -11.43
C SER A 316 9.19 -1.18 -10.05
N VAL A 317 10.49 -1.51 -10.06
CA VAL A 317 11.34 -1.65 -8.86
C VAL A 317 12.12 -0.36 -8.65
N GLN A 318 12.03 0.25 -7.48
CA GLN A 318 12.85 1.38 -7.10
C GLN A 318 13.93 0.96 -6.11
N ARG A 319 15.12 1.52 -6.28
CA ARG A 319 16.23 1.44 -5.32
C ARG A 319 16.44 2.82 -4.71
N ILE A 320 16.67 2.83 -3.40
CA ILE A 320 17.08 4.03 -2.68
C ILE A 320 18.60 4.07 -2.68
N ILE A 321 19.16 5.16 -3.19
CA ILE A 321 20.61 5.35 -3.34
C ILE A 321 20.98 6.64 -2.61
N PRO A 322 21.71 6.59 -1.48
CA PRO A 322 22.25 7.79 -0.82
C PRO A 322 23.14 8.57 -1.79
N ILE A 323 23.04 9.90 -1.78
CA ILE A 323 23.79 10.80 -2.67
C ILE A 323 24.66 11.82 -1.94
N THR A 324 24.59 11.84 -0.59
CA THR A 324 25.45 12.68 0.25
C THR A 324 26.36 11.81 1.12
N ASP A 325 27.55 12.33 1.47
CA ASP A 325 28.55 11.60 2.28
C ASP A 325 28.05 11.30 3.69
N ASP A 326 27.19 12.16 4.25
CA ASP A 326 26.57 11.97 5.55
C ASP A 326 25.33 11.05 5.47
N GLY A 327 24.95 10.60 4.27
CA GLY A 327 23.78 9.74 4.02
C GLY A 327 22.45 10.40 4.39
N SER A 328 22.39 11.75 4.40
CA SER A 328 21.19 12.48 4.77
C SER A 328 20.20 12.64 3.63
N GLU A 329 20.63 12.52 2.37
CA GLU A 329 19.80 12.62 1.19
C GLU A 329 19.98 11.41 0.28
N ALA A 330 18.96 11.08 -0.49
CA ALA A 330 18.98 9.93 -1.39
C ALA A 330 18.18 10.21 -2.67
N ILE A 331 18.39 9.38 -3.68
CA ILE A 331 17.48 9.28 -4.81
C ILE A 331 16.73 7.95 -4.76
N LYS A 332 15.47 8.00 -5.11
CA LYS A 332 14.66 6.84 -5.42
C LYS A 332 14.67 6.68 -6.93
N LEU A 333 15.31 5.62 -7.44
CA LEU A 333 15.53 5.40 -8.85
C LEU A 333 14.93 4.09 -9.31
N THR A 334 14.18 4.10 -10.40
CA THR A 334 13.67 2.89 -11.04
C THR A 334 14.82 2.13 -11.69
N ILE A 335 15.04 0.90 -11.26
CA ILE A 335 16.17 0.06 -11.69
C ILE A 335 15.75 -1.22 -12.40
N ALA A 336 14.50 -1.69 -12.22
CA ALA A 336 14.03 -2.95 -12.81
C ALA A 336 12.50 -2.95 -12.95
N LYS A 337 11.97 -4.00 -13.59
CA LYS A 337 10.54 -4.29 -13.70
C LYS A 337 10.23 -5.67 -13.12
N TYR A 338 9.04 -5.80 -12.49
CA TYR A 338 8.53 -7.06 -11.96
C TYR A 338 7.81 -7.89 -13.01
N TYR A 339 7.97 -9.21 -12.88
CA TYR A 339 7.22 -10.21 -13.63
C TYR A 339 6.68 -11.27 -12.68
N LEU A 340 5.40 -11.57 -12.79
CA LEU A 340 4.71 -12.58 -12.01
C LEU A 340 5.11 -14.00 -12.43
N PRO A 341 4.71 -15.05 -11.68
CA PRO A 341 5.05 -16.44 -12.00
C PRO A 341 4.70 -16.87 -13.43
N SER A 342 3.60 -16.36 -13.98
CA SER A 342 3.19 -16.61 -15.38
C SER A 342 4.03 -15.88 -16.42
N GLY A 343 5.00 -15.05 -16.04
CA GLY A 343 5.80 -14.21 -16.92
C GLY A 343 5.12 -12.89 -17.34
N ARG A 344 3.88 -12.63 -16.90
CA ARG A 344 3.17 -11.38 -17.19
C ARG A 344 3.73 -10.22 -16.36
N THR A 345 3.71 -9.01 -16.95
CA THR A 345 4.03 -7.77 -16.22
C THR A 345 2.79 -7.18 -15.57
N ILE A 346 2.99 -6.51 -14.43
CA ILE A 346 1.97 -5.72 -13.73
C ILE A 346 1.89 -4.30 -14.31
N GLN A 347 2.99 -3.80 -14.89
CA GLN A 347 3.14 -2.40 -15.29
C GLN A 347 2.00 -1.93 -16.21
N ALA A 348 1.30 -0.88 -15.79
CA ALA A 348 0.17 -0.23 -16.45
C ALA A 348 -1.07 -1.13 -16.70
N LYS A 349 -1.07 -2.37 -16.18
CA LYS A 349 -2.19 -3.32 -16.33
C LYS A 349 -2.85 -3.66 -15.00
N GLY A 350 -2.07 -3.71 -13.92
CA GLY A 350 -2.53 -4.17 -12.63
C GLY A 350 -2.82 -5.68 -12.57
N ILE A 351 -3.34 -6.11 -11.45
CA ILE A 351 -3.90 -7.44 -11.27
C ILE A 351 -5.39 -7.35 -11.55
N ILE A 352 -5.85 -8.07 -12.56
CA ILE A 352 -7.27 -8.24 -12.84
C ILE A 352 -7.78 -9.32 -11.89
N PRO A 353 -8.78 -9.03 -11.04
CA PRO A 353 -9.31 -10.03 -10.12
C PRO A 353 -9.98 -11.19 -10.89
N ASP A 354 -9.97 -12.38 -10.31
CA ASP A 354 -10.68 -13.54 -10.85
C ASP A 354 -12.19 -13.29 -10.85
N ILE A 355 -12.67 -12.53 -9.85
CA ILE A 355 -14.08 -12.14 -9.70
C ILE A 355 -14.13 -10.65 -9.40
N THR A 356 -14.66 -9.89 -10.36
CA THR A 356 -14.88 -8.45 -10.17
C THR A 356 -16.09 -8.21 -9.28
N VAL A 357 -15.88 -7.45 -8.20
CA VAL A 357 -16.93 -7.07 -7.25
C VAL A 357 -16.82 -5.58 -6.96
N ALA A 358 -17.88 -4.84 -7.28
CA ALA A 358 -17.95 -3.41 -7.00
C ALA A 358 -18.01 -3.13 -5.49
N PRO A 359 -17.39 -2.03 -5.01
CA PRO A 359 -17.57 -1.56 -3.64
C PRO A 359 -19.02 -1.16 -3.40
N GLY A 360 -19.45 -1.18 -2.14
CA GLY A 360 -20.81 -0.78 -1.74
C GLY A 360 -21.33 -1.59 -0.56
N GLU A 361 -22.54 -1.31 -0.19
CA GLU A 361 -23.27 -2.05 0.85
C GLU A 361 -24.22 -3.09 0.22
N VAL A 362 -24.41 -4.20 0.92
CA VAL A 362 -25.37 -5.21 0.52
C VAL A 362 -26.77 -4.76 0.93
N VAL A 363 -27.63 -4.51 -0.05
CA VAL A 363 -29.03 -4.21 0.19
C VAL A 363 -29.75 -5.51 0.58
N SER A 364 -30.00 -5.72 1.88
CA SER A 364 -30.90 -6.78 2.31
C SER A 364 -32.35 -6.34 2.03
N ARG A 365 -33.01 -6.99 1.09
CA ARG A 365 -34.47 -6.90 1.05
C ARG A 365 -35.01 -7.63 2.29
N ASP A 366 -35.94 -6.98 3.00
CA ASP A 366 -36.69 -7.62 4.07
C ASP A 366 -37.34 -8.90 3.53
N GLU A 367 -36.85 -10.06 3.97
CA GLU A 367 -37.36 -11.36 3.51
C GLU A 367 -38.77 -11.65 4.04
N SER A 368 -39.31 -10.77 4.88
CA SER A 368 -40.62 -10.95 5.51
C SER A 368 -41.83 -10.67 4.59
N ALA A 369 -41.62 -10.03 3.44
CA ALA A 369 -42.71 -9.75 2.51
C ALA A 369 -42.82 -10.85 1.43
N PHE A 370 -43.74 -11.75 1.58
CA PHE A 370 -44.23 -12.69 0.56
C PHE A 370 -43.31 -13.86 0.18
N LYS A 371 -42.82 -14.64 1.12
CA LYS A 371 -42.44 -16.03 0.85
C LYS A 371 -43.44 -16.96 1.48
N ILE A 372 -44.37 -17.49 0.70
CA ILE A 372 -45.22 -18.61 1.11
C ILE A 372 -44.29 -19.83 1.11
N LYS A 373 -44.10 -20.46 2.26
CA LYS A 373 -43.41 -21.75 2.40
C LYS A 373 -44.40 -22.88 2.29
N GLU A 374 -43.92 -24.07 1.92
CA GLU A 374 -44.76 -25.30 1.96
C GLU A 374 -45.44 -25.49 3.31
N SER A 375 -44.73 -25.19 4.43
CA SER A 375 -45.25 -25.17 5.78
C SER A 375 -46.40 -24.17 6.04
N ASP A 376 -46.58 -23.18 5.17
CA ASP A 376 -47.63 -22.18 5.27
C ASP A 376 -48.89 -22.58 4.47
N MET A 377 -48.83 -23.68 3.70
CA MET A 377 -49.91 -24.20 2.92
C MET A 377 -50.83 -25.11 3.77
N ARG A 378 -52.13 -24.98 3.54
CA ARG A 378 -53.10 -25.90 4.19
C ARG A 378 -52.86 -27.33 3.70
N ASN A 379 -52.68 -28.30 4.64
CA ASN A 379 -52.43 -29.70 4.38
C ASN A 379 -51.05 -30.03 3.81
N HIS A 380 -49.98 -29.26 4.22
CA HIS A 380 -48.61 -29.65 3.93
C HIS A 380 -48.24 -30.97 4.61
N LEU A 381 -47.35 -31.75 4.01
CA LEU A 381 -46.80 -32.98 4.62
C LEU A 381 -45.85 -32.58 5.75
N GLU A 382 -46.15 -33.02 6.99
CA GLU A 382 -45.25 -32.81 8.13
C GLU A 382 -44.04 -33.75 8.02
N GLU A 383 -42.83 -33.19 8.09
CA GLU A 383 -41.62 -33.96 8.28
C GLU A 383 -41.53 -34.40 9.76
N GLU A 384 -41.24 -35.67 10.01
CA GLU A 384 -41.02 -36.17 11.37
C GLU A 384 -39.75 -35.55 11.97
N LEU A 385 -39.86 -34.36 12.55
CA LEU A 385 -38.78 -33.68 13.28
C LEU A 385 -38.76 -34.16 14.72
N ASN A 386 -37.70 -34.89 15.07
CA ASN A 386 -37.34 -35.20 16.45
C ASN A 386 -37.14 -33.87 17.22
N LYS A 387 -38.06 -33.58 18.16
CA LYS A 387 -38.00 -32.47 19.09
C LYS A 387 -36.81 -32.65 20.02
N VAL A 388 -35.77 -31.81 19.86
CA VAL A 388 -34.78 -31.60 20.92
C VAL A 388 -34.84 -30.13 21.32
N ASP A 389 -35.59 -29.90 22.39
CA ASP A 389 -35.57 -28.63 23.14
C ASP A 389 -34.27 -28.50 23.93
N THR A 390 -33.45 -27.52 23.65
CA THR A 390 -32.40 -27.06 24.57
C THR A 390 -32.50 -25.58 24.83
N LYS A 391 -33.14 -25.24 25.94
CA LYS A 391 -33.06 -23.93 26.57
C LYS A 391 -31.67 -23.74 27.18
N LYS A 392 -30.86 -22.78 26.64
CA LYS A 392 -29.63 -22.30 27.29
C LYS A 392 -29.93 -21.09 28.18
N LYS A 393 -29.63 -21.24 29.49
CA LYS A 393 -29.58 -20.16 30.48
C LYS A 393 -28.37 -19.29 30.26
N LYS A 394 -28.55 -17.95 30.30
CA LYS A 394 -27.47 -16.96 30.34
C LYS A 394 -26.77 -16.98 31.70
N THR A 395 -25.43 -17.00 31.69
CA THR A 395 -24.58 -16.80 32.86
C THR A 395 -23.53 -15.72 32.56
N LYS A 396 -23.20 -14.98 33.61
CA LYS A 396 -22.39 -13.77 33.64
C LYS A 396 -20.93 -14.01 33.24
N GLU A 397 -20.49 -13.36 32.16
CA GLU A 397 -19.08 -13.19 31.74
C GLU A 397 -18.97 -11.87 30.93
N ASP A 398 -19.24 -10.73 31.56
CA ASP A 398 -19.43 -9.48 30.79
C ASP A 398 -18.15 -8.62 30.62
N GLU A 399 -17.10 -8.85 31.40
CA GLU A 399 -15.89 -7.99 31.35
C GLU A 399 -14.77 -8.51 30.41
N LYS A 400 -14.79 -9.79 30.02
CA LYS A 400 -13.88 -10.34 29.01
C LYS A 400 -14.34 -10.08 27.57
N LYS A 401 -15.60 -9.68 27.40
CA LYS A 401 -16.27 -9.50 26.10
C LYS A 401 -15.92 -8.21 25.35
N GLU A 402 -15.47 -7.15 26.02
CA GLU A 402 -15.13 -5.89 25.33
C GLU A 402 -13.81 -5.95 24.58
N GLN A 403 -12.81 -6.66 25.10
CA GLN A 403 -11.53 -6.86 24.37
C GLN A 403 -11.66 -7.86 23.23
N ASP A 404 -12.55 -8.86 23.37
CA ASP A 404 -12.82 -9.83 22.29
C ASP A 404 -13.72 -9.23 21.19
N ALA A 405 -14.59 -8.27 21.51
CA ALA A 405 -15.45 -7.58 20.52
C ALA A 405 -14.64 -6.80 19.46
N LYS A 406 -13.46 -6.25 19.81
CA LYS A 406 -12.56 -5.57 18.86
C LYS A 406 -11.89 -6.52 17.87
N LYS A 407 -11.86 -7.82 18.17
CA LYS A 407 -11.21 -8.86 17.35
C LYS A 407 -12.15 -9.62 16.41
N ILE A 408 -13.44 -9.34 16.45
CA ILE A 408 -14.45 -10.06 15.67
C ILE A 408 -15.09 -9.10 14.67
N ILE A 409 -15.21 -9.53 13.41
CA ILE A 409 -16.02 -8.83 12.40
C ILE A 409 -17.45 -9.35 12.52
N THR A 410 -18.38 -8.45 12.83
CA THR A 410 -19.79 -8.79 13.00
C THR A 410 -20.49 -9.01 11.65
N LYS A 411 -21.63 -9.69 11.66
CA LYS A 411 -22.47 -9.87 10.48
C LYS A 411 -22.90 -8.54 9.87
N GLU A 412 -23.18 -7.54 10.70
CA GLU A 412 -23.53 -6.19 10.25
C GLU A 412 -22.38 -5.51 9.50
N GLN A 413 -21.14 -5.62 10.00
CA GLN A 413 -19.96 -5.09 9.32
C GLN A 413 -19.73 -5.79 7.98
N VAL A 414 -19.94 -7.10 7.90
CA VAL A 414 -19.87 -7.85 6.63
C VAL A 414 -20.92 -7.36 5.63
N MET A 415 -22.14 -7.05 6.08
CA MET A 415 -23.23 -6.56 5.20
C MET A 415 -22.98 -5.13 4.70
N LYS A 416 -22.19 -4.34 5.40
CA LYS A 416 -21.78 -2.99 4.97
C LYS A 416 -20.63 -3.00 3.94
N ASP A 417 -20.05 -4.15 3.64
CA ASP A 417 -18.95 -4.31 2.68
C ASP A 417 -19.26 -5.44 1.70
N ASN A 418 -19.77 -5.08 0.52
CA ASN A 418 -20.15 -6.03 -0.54
C ASN A 418 -18.97 -6.91 -0.98
N GLN A 419 -17.77 -6.35 -1.07
CA GLN A 419 -16.57 -7.10 -1.46
C GLN A 419 -16.19 -8.13 -0.38
N LEU A 420 -16.23 -7.75 0.90
CA LEU A 420 -15.98 -8.65 2.02
C LEU A 420 -17.06 -9.75 2.12
N LYS A 421 -18.33 -9.38 1.89
CA LYS A 421 -19.44 -10.34 1.86
C LYS A 421 -19.26 -11.39 0.76
N SER A 422 -18.91 -10.93 -0.45
CA SER A 422 -18.65 -11.80 -1.60
C SER A 422 -17.44 -12.72 -1.34
N ALA A 423 -16.36 -12.18 -0.77
CA ALA A 423 -15.19 -12.96 -0.39
C ALA A 423 -15.52 -14.04 0.61
N LEU A 424 -16.35 -13.73 1.62
CA LEU A 424 -16.79 -14.69 2.62
C LEU A 424 -17.64 -15.81 2.00
N ASP A 425 -18.54 -15.52 1.09
CA ASP A 425 -19.40 -16.51 0.43
C ASP A 425 -18.58 -17.46 -0.46
N ILE A 426 -17.65 -16.90 -1.24
CA ILE A 426 -16.75 -17.69 -2.07
C ILE A 426 -15.83 -18.56 -1.21
N LEU A 427 -15.26 -18.00 -0.14
CA LEU A 427 -14.41 -18.77 0.77
C LEU A 427 -15.16 -19.93 1.43
N LYS A 428 -16.41 -19.74 1.85
CA LYS A 428 -17.26 -20.82 2.37
C LYS A 428 -17.50 -21.92 1.34
N SER A 429 -17.73 -21.52 0.07
CA SER A 429 -17.88 -22.48 -1.02
C SER A 429 -16.61 -23.31 -1.23
N LEU A 430 -15.43 -22.67 -1.19
CA LEU A 430 -14.14 -23.35 -1.27
C LEU A 430 -13.89 -24.32 -0.11
N ILE A 431 -14.30 -23.95 1.11
CA ILE A 431 -14.18 -24.81 2.29
C ILE A 431 -15.06 -26.06 2.12
N ILE A 432 -16.30 -25.90 1.65
CA ILE A 432 -17.24 -27.01 1.42
C ILE A 432 -16.71 -27.98 0.35
N ILE A 433 -16.11 -27.46 -0.71
CA ILE A 433 -15.58 -28.28 -1.82
C ILE A 433 -14.30 -29.04 -1.41
N LYS A 434 -13.47 -28.45 -0.55
CA LYS A 434 -12.19 -29.04 -0.12
C LYS A 434 -12.37 -30.03 1.03
N GLY A 435 -13.41 -29.88 1.85
CA GLY A 435 -13.71 -30.72 3.01
C GLY A 435 -14.53 -31.87 2.72
#